data_defe0e073d62ab8c0fa7d002d50931a2
#
_entry.id   defe0e073d62ab8c0fa7d002d50931a2
#
_cell.length_a   1.000
_cell.length_b   1.000
_cell.length_c   1.000
_cell.angle_alpha   90.00
_cell.angle_beta   90.00
_cell.angle_gamma   90.00
#
_symmetry.space_group_name_H-M   'P 1'
#
loop_
_entity.id
_entity.type
_entity.pdbx_description
1 polymer ?
#
loop_
_entity_poly.entity_id
_entity_poly.type
_entity_poly.pdbx_seq_one_letter_code
_entity_poly.pdbx_strand_id
1 'polypeptide(L)'
;MKYKFMTQPLLAGIYEPEGIYLSTPFDGACPILQFRGQHPDHYAQYIYNGIPLKGHIGVDFGMAPGTHLFAVDNGRVMEISFEAGGFERYIKLEHRWGESFYAHIGEIAVEAGQLIKRNEYIARSGRPSSGMPPHLHFSVRVAPYNRFDGWGGFSDPLPYLNPSNILLPDPNNEEGEEEPTFAPHPMAVERLGLRRP
;
A
#
# COMPACT_ATOMS: atom_id res chain seq x y z
N MET A 1 -20.54 -6.25 -4.03
CA MET A 1 -19.43 -6.86 -4.78
C MET A 1 -19.02 -8.13 -4.07
N LYS A 2 -19.02 -9.28 -4.73
CA LYS A 2 -18.45 -10.50 -4.16
C LYS A 2 -16.97 -10.52 -4.44
N TYR A 3 -16.20 -10.91 -3.42
CA TYR A 3 -14.76 -11.04 -3.53
C TYR A 3 -14.38 -12.52 -3.48
N LYS A 4 -13.25 -12.85 -4.10
CA LYS A 4 -12.61 -14.16 -4.00
C LYS A 4 -11.22 -14.00 -3.41
N PHE A 5 -10.75 -15.02 -2.68
CA PHE A 5 -9.38 -15.02 -2.21
C PHE A 5 -8.40 -15.01 -3.38
N MET A 6 -7.35 -14.21 -3.23
CA MET A 6 -6.24 -14.22 -4.15
C MET A 6 -5.54 -15.58 -4.03
N THR A 7 -5.41 -16.27 -5.16
CA THR A 7 -4.58 -17.48 -5.26
C THR A 7 -3.30 -17.10 -5.97
N GLN A 8 -2.17 -17.34 -5.34
CA GLN A 8 -0.90 -17.10 -6.01
C GLN A 8 -0.67 -18.11 -7.13
N PRO A 9 -0.27 -17.65 -8.33
CA PRO A 9 0.29 -18.51 -9.36
C PRO A 9 1.53 -19.28 -8.87
N LEU A 10 2.12 -18.85 -7.80
CA LEU A 10 3.27 -19.43 -7.08
C LEU A 10 3.05 -20.83 -6.53
N LEU A 11 1.83 -21.25 -6.27
CA LEU A 11 1.52 -22.64 -5.91
C LEU A 11 1.87 -23.64 -7.02
N ALA A 12 2.20 -23.15 -8.21
CA ALA A 12 2.75 -23.96 -9.31
C ALA A 12 4.28 -24.10 -9.27
N GLY A 13 4.95 -23.82 -8.16
CA GLY A 13 6.41 -23.96 -8.02
C GLY A 13 7.22 -22.81 -8.61
N ILE A 14 6.60 -21.68 -8.86
CA ILE A 14 7.22 -20.50 -9.44
C ILE A 14 7.46 -19.50 -8.30
N TYR A 15 8.54 -19.45 -7.82
CA TYR A 15 9.43 -18.54 -7.08
C TYR A 15 8.82 -17.37 -6.29
N GLU A 16 9.48 -17.09 -5.19
CA GLU A 16 9.44 -15.80 -4.52
C GLU A 16 10.19 -14.79 -5.39
N PRO A 17 9.55 -13.73 -5.92
CA PRO A 17 10.26 -12.74 -6.70
C PRO A 17 11.46 -12.22 -5.91
N GLU A 18 12.64 -12.29 -6.49
CA GLU A 18 13.88 -11.80 -5.86
C GLU A 18 14.19 -12.39 -4.47
N GLY A 19 13.61 -13.53 -4.11
CA GLY A 19 13.73 -14.12 -2.78
C GLY A 19 13.02 -13.34 -1.67
N ILE A 20 12.03 -12.54 -2.03
CA ILE A 20 11.24 -11.73 -1.10
C ILE A 20 9.87 -12.37 -0.90
N TYR A 21 9.54 -12.69 0.34
CA TYR A 21 8.22 -13.18 0.73
C TYR A 21 7.73 -12.40 1.95
N LEU A 22 6.62 -11.71 1.79
CA LEU A 22 6.06 -10.81 2.78
C LEU A 22 4.79 -11.39 3.40
N SER A 23 4.62 -11.19 4.70
CA SER A 23 3.33 -11.40 5.36
C SER A 23 2.31 -10.37 4.88
N THR A 24 1.02 -10.65 5.05
CA THR A 24 -0.01 -9.61 4.89
C THR A 24 0.18 -8.53 5.96
N PRO A 25 0.01 -7.24 5.61
CA PRO A 25 0.20 -6.14 6.54
C PRO A 25 -0.99 -5.90 7.49
N PHE A 26 -2.00 -6.76 7.51
CA PHE A 26 -3.24 -6.58 8.26
C PHE A 26 -3.79 -7.90 8.80
N ASP A 27 -4.70 -7.79 9.74
CA ASP A 27 -5.49 -8.88 10.30
C ASP A 27 -6.81 -9.06 9.53
N GLY A 28 -7.29 -10.32 9.44
CA GLY A 28 -8.52 -10.64 8.73
C GLY A 28 -8.39 -10.61 7.21
N ALA A 29 -9.51 -10.76 6.51
CA ALA A 29 -9.58 -10.76 5.06
C ALA A 29 -9.96 -9.36 4.54
N CYS A 30 -9.13 -8.76 3.70
CA CYS A 30 -9.31 -7.41 3.18
C CYS A 30 -9.43 -7.41 1.65
N PRO A 31 -10.47 -6.73 1.10
CA PRO A 31 -10.60 -6.55 -0.34
C PRO A 31 -9.61 -5.51 -0.84
N ILE A 32 -9.16 -5.67 -2.09
CA ILE A 32 -8.46 -4.62 -2.80
C ILE A 32 -9.48 -3.63 -3.34
N LEU A 33 -9.32 -2.37 -2.95
CA LEU A 33 -10.12 -1.24 -3.43
C LEU A 33 -9.47 -0.57 -4.64
N GLN A 34 -8.13 -0.47 -4.63
CA GLN A 34 -7.37 0.14 -5.71
C GLN A 34 -6.06 -0.61 -5.92
N PHE A 35 -5.80 -1.00 -7.16
CA PHE A 35 -4.55 -1.64 -7.55
C PHE A 35 -3.48 -0.60 -7.91
N ARG A 36 -2.23 -1.03 -7.85
CA ARG A 36 -1.13 -0.26 -8.43
C ARG A 36 -1.37 -0.02 -9.92
N GLY A 37 -1.11 1.19 -10.38
CA GLY A 37 -1.26 1.59 -11.79
C GLY A 37 -2.65 2.10 -12.16
N GLN A 38 -3.64 1.97 -11.31
CA GLN A 38 -4.98 2.51 -11.61
C GLN A 38 -4.99 4.05 -11.64
N HIS A 39 -5.98 4.61 -12.33
CA HIS A 39 -6.22 6.05 -12.50
C HIS A 39 -5.02 6.85 -13.02
N PRO A 40 -4.37 6.44 -14.13
CA PRO A 40 -3.16 7.08 -14.64
C PRO A 40 -3.35 8.59 -14.91
N ASP A 41 -4.49 9.00 -15.49
CA ASP A 41 -4.78 10.40 -15.80
C ASP A 41 -4.87 11.27 -14.54
N HIS A 42 -5.39 10.71 -13.45
CA HIS A 42 -5.41 11.40 -12.17
C HIS A 42 -4.01 11.52 -11.59
N TYR A 43 -3.24 10.42 -11.57
CA TYR A 43 -1.92 10.41 -10.96
C TYR A 43 -0.88 11.16 -11.80
N ALA A 44 -1.08 11.33 -13.11
CA ALA A 44 -0.18 12.10 -13.99
C ALA A 44 -0.05 13.58 -13.58
N GLN A 45 -1.00 14.12 -12.82
CA GLN A 45 -0.90 15.47 -12.26
C GLN A 45 0.11 15.60 -11.11
N TYR A 46 0.58 14.49 -10.54
CA TYR A 46 1.58 14.47 -9.47
C TYR A 46 2.97 14.20 -10.04
N ILE A 47 3.88 15.08 -9.72
CA ILE A 47 5.26 15.02 -10.23
C ILE A 47 6.20 14.56 -9.12
N TYR A 48 6.88 13.46 -9.33
CA TYR A 48 7.91 12.94 -8.45
C TYR A 48 9.28 13.04 -9.12
N ASN A 49 10.22 13.75 -8.48
CA ASN A 49 11.56 14.02 -9.05
C ASN A 49 11.51 14.53 -10.50
N GLY A 50 10.56 15.41 -10.84
CA GLY A 50 10.40 15.97 -12.17
C GLY A 50 9.68 15.06 -13.19
N ILE A 51 9.19 13.89 -12.77
CA ILE A 51 8.52 12.93 -13.64
C ILE A 51 7.08 12.73 -13.16
N PRO A 52 6.06 12.85 -14.05
CA PRO A 52 4.69 12.53 -13.74
C PRO A 52 4.52 11.07 -13.31
N LEU A 53 3.67 10.83 -12.32
CA LEU A 53 3.33 9.46 -11.92
C LEU A 53 2.47 8.79 -12.99
N LYS A 54 2.74 7.52 -13.21
CA LYS A 54 2.05 6.67 -14.20
C LYS A 54 0.75 6.04 -13.69
N GLY A 55 0.41 6.24 -12.42
CA GLY A 55 -0.75 5.69 -11.77
C GLY A 55 -0.57 5.58 -10.26
N HIS A 56 -1.51 4.94 -9.60
CA HIS A 56 -1.43 4.64 -8.17
C HIS A 56 -0.15 3.86 -7.82
N ILE A 57 0.60 4.28 -6.80
CA ILE A 57 1.95 3.75 -6.51
C ILE A 57 1.97 2.58 -5.52
N GLY A 58 0.82 2.15 -5.04
CA GLY A 58 0.66 1.03 -4.11
C GLY A 58 -0.61 0.24 -4.36
N VAL A 59 -1.09 -0.41 -3.32
CA VAL A 59 -2.38 -1.10 -3.28
C VAL A 59 -3.16 -0.60 -2.08
N ASP A 60 -4.44 -0.31 -2.28
CA ASP A 60 -5.34 0.09 -1.21
C ASP A 60 -6.19 -1.10 -0.76
N PHE A 61 -6.01 -1.51 0.48
CA PHE A 61 -6.76 -2.58 1.11
C PHE A 61 -7.90 -2.01 1.95
N GLY A 62 -9.15 -2.31 1.57
CA GLY A 62 -10.34 -1.90 2.29
C GLY A 62 -10.46 -2.59 3.64
N MET A 63 -10.59 -1.79 4.70
CA MET A 63 -10.70 -2.31 6.06
C MET A 63 -11.38 -1.31 7.00
N ALA A 64 -12.01 -1.82 8.05
CA ALA A 64 -12.59 -0.97 9.08
C ALA A 64 -11.49 -0.18 9.82
N PRO A 65 -11.74 1.09 10.20
CA PRO A 65 -10.84 1.82 11.08
C PRO A 65 -10.59 1.03 12.39
N GLY A 66 -9.35 1.03 12.85
CA GLY A 66 -8.94 0.26 14.04
C GLY A 66 -8.49 -1.18 13.74
N THR A 67 -8.49 -1.63 12.48
CA THR A 67 -7.90 -2.91 12.09
C THR A 67 -6.41 -2.93 12.43
N HIS A 68 -5.93 -4.03 13.01
CA HIS A 68 -4.53 -4.19 13.37
C HIS A 68 -3.65 -4.28 12.12
N LEU A 69 -2.54 -3.55 12.17
CA LEU A 69 -1.53 -3.54 11.12
C LEU A 69 -0.22 -4.13 11.63
N PHE A 70 0.43 -4.93 10.80
CA PHE A 70 1.63 -5.68 11.13
C PHE A 70 2.77 -5.41 10.16
N ALA A 71 4.00 -5.54 10.66
CA ALA A 71 5.20 -5.49 9.82
C ALA A 71 5.23 -6.69 8.87
N VAL A 72 5.42 -6.44 7.59
CA VAL A 72 5.43 -7.49 6.54
C VAL A 72 6.70 -8.35 6.57
N ASP A 73 7.78 -7.84 7.17
CA ASP A 73 9.06 -8.55 7.36
C ASP A 73 9.84 -7.93 8.52
N ASN A 74 10.95 -8.58 8.90
CA ASN A 74 11.91 -8.01 9.84
C ASN A 74 12.49 -6.69 9.29
N GLY A 75 12.66 -5.71 10.16
CA GLY A 75 13.17 -4.41 9.74
C GLY A 75 13.37 -3.43 10.87
N ARG A 76 13.41 -2.17 10.51
CA ARG A 76 13.51 -1.04 11.42
C ARG A 76 12.52 0.06 11.02
N VAL A 77 11.90 0.71 11.97
CA VAL A 77 11.09 1.90 11.73
C VAL A 77 11.99 3.03 11.27
N MET A 78 11.90 3.36 9.98
CA MET A 78 12.72 4.40 9.37
C MET A 78 12.12 5.78 9.59
N GLU A 79 10.81 5.89 9.45
CA GLU A 79 10.10 7.17 9.51
C GLU A 79 8.66 6.97 10.00
N ILE A 80 8.23 7.86 10.87
CA ILE A 80 6.84 8.07 11.26
C ILE A 80 6.54 9.53 11.01
N SER A 81 5.51 9.82 10.20
CA SER A 81 5.20 11.20 9.85
C SER A 81 3.72 11.39 9.54
N PHE A 82 3.36 12.65 9.33
CA PHE A 82 2.00 13.06 8.97
C PHE A 82 2.04 14.02 7.80
N GLU A 83 1.09 13.85 6.88
CA GLU A 83 1.01 14.63 5.68
C GLU A 83 -0.45 14.95 5.34
N ALA A 84 -0.84 16.20 5.62
CA ALA A 84 -2.22 16.65 5.44
C ALA A 84 -2.67 16.56 3.97
N GLY A 85 -3.84 15.94 3.74
CA GLY A 85 -4.43 15.82 2.40
C GLY A 85 -3.72 14.83 1.47
N GLY A 86 -2.75 14.07 2.00
CA GLY A 86 -2.05 13.02 1.29
C GLY A 86 -2.14 11.69 2.03
N PHE A 87 -1.00 11.10 2.34
CA PHE A 87 -0.91 9.85 3.08
C PHE A 87 -1.38 9.94 4.55
N GLU A 88 -1.59 11.15 5.04
CA GLU A 88 -1.92 11.43 6.45
C GLU A 88 -0.88 10.83 7.39
N ARG A 89 -1.27 10.07 8.41
CA ARG A 89 -0.29 9.37 9.22
C ARG A 89 0.26 8.19 8.46
N TYR A 90 1.58 8.07 8.44
CA TYR A 90 2.23 6.94 7.80
C TYR A 90 3.45 6.44 8.58
N ILE A 91 3.78 5.17 8.35
CA ILE A 91 5.00 4.52 8.80
C ILE A 91 5.75 4.01 7.59
N LYS A 92 7.06 4.20 7.60
CA LYS A 92 7.99 3.61 6.65
C LYS A 92 8.92 2.68 7.41
N LEU A 93 9.03 1.44 6.95
CA LEU A 93 9.95 0.45 7.47
C LEU A 93 11.08 0.20 6.48
N GLU A 94 12.30 0.11 6.98
CA GLU A 94 13.48 -0.33 6.24
C GLU A 94 13.68 -1.83 6.46
N HIS A 95 13.90 -2.59 5.38
CA HIS A 95 14.14 -4.02 5.36
C HIS A 95 15.44 -4.33 4.60
N ARG A 96 15.94 -5.57 4.69
CA ARG A 96 17.11 -6.02 3.93
C ARG A 96 16.94 -5.90 2.39
N TRP A 97 15.70 -5.95 1.91
CA TRP A 97 15.35 -5.93 0.49
C TRP A 97 14.86 -4.55 0.00
N GLY A 98 14.67 -3.58 0.89
CA GLY A 98 14.17 -2.24 0.55
C GLY A 98 13.28 -1.64 1.62
N GLU A 99 12.13 -1.11 1.23
CA GLU A 99 11.22 -0.37 2.12
C GLU A 99 9.78 -0.85 1.98
N SER A 100 9.04 -0.89 3.09
CA SER A 100 7.57 -0.94 3.08
C SER A 100 6.98 0.35 3.65
N PHE A 101 5.82 0.74 3.11
CA PHE A 101 5.15 1.98 3.42
C PHE A 101 3.68 1.73 3.74
N TYR A 102 3.22 2.26 4.88
CA TYR A 102 1.87 2.10 5.40
C TYR A 102 1.27 3.48 5.64
N ALA A 103 0.14 3.79 5.02
CA ALA A 103 -0.51 5.09 5.16
C ALA A 103 -1.98 4.99 5.56
N HIS A 104 -2.57 6.13 5.91
CA HIS A 104 -3.91 6.27 6.50
C HIS A 104 -4.04 5.56 7.84
N ILE A 105 -3.02 5.72 8.67
CA ILE A 105 -2.94 5.10 10.00
C ILE A 105 -3.72 5.92 11.03
N GLY A 106 -4.49 5.24 11.87
CA GLY A 106 -5.22 5.84 12.98
C GLY A 106 -4.35 6.00 14.24
N GLU A 107 -3.77 4.90 14.69
CA GLU A 107 -2.95 4.81 15.90
C GLU A 107 -1.63 4.12 15.58
N ILE A 108 -0.54 4.64 16.13
CA ILE A 108 0.81 4.11 15.92
C ILE A 108 1.31 3.53 17.24
N ALA A 109 1.84 2.31 17.20
CA ALA A 109 2.28 1.54 18.36
C ALA A 109 3.81 1.37 18.44
N VAL A 110 4.54 1.98 17.52
CA VAL A 110 6.01 1.86 17.41
C VAL A 110 6.68 3.23 17.37
N GLU A 111 7.99 3.27 17.55
CA GLU A 111 8.79 4.49 17.54
C GLU A 111 9.83 4.47 16.42
N ALA A 112 10.23 5.64 15.93
CA ALA A 112 11.29 5.76 14.93
C ALA A 112 12.61 5.19 15.46
N GLY A 113 13.29 4.36 14.65
CA GLY A 113 14.50 3.65 15.03
C GLY A 113 14.28 2.27 15.66
N GLN A 114 13.03 1.93 16.06
CA GLN A 114 12.71 0.63 16.65
C GLN A 114 12.99 -0.51 15.66
N LEU A 115 13.62 -1.58 16.15
CA LEU A 115 13.74 -2.85 15.41
C LEU A 115 12.44 -3.62 15.55
N ILE A 116 11.97 -4.17 14.44
CA ILE A 116 10.70 -4.88 14.34
C ILE A 116 10.91 -6.26 13.73
N LYS A 117 10.11 -7.20 14.18
CA LYS A 117 10.02 -8.54 13.59
C LYS A 117 8.83 -8.63 12.63
N ARG A 118 8.91 -9.55 11.69
CA ARG A 118 7.78 -9.94 10.84
C ARG A 118 6.57 -10.30 11.72
N ASN A 119 5.37 -9.84 11.32
CA ASN A 119 4.12 -10.01 12.05
C ASN A 119 4.08 -9.30 13.42
N GLU A 120 5.02 -8.42 13.73
CA GLU A 120 4.92 -7.57 14.89
C GLU A 120 3.87 -6.49 14.67
N TYR A 121 3.01 -6.26 15.66
CA TYR A 121 2.00 -5.22 15.64
C TYR A 121 2.65 -3.83 15.62
N ILE A 122 2.27 -2.99 14.66
CA ILE A 122 2.88 -1.67 14.46
C ILE A 122 1.88 -0.51 14.55
N ALA A 123 0.60 -0.76 14.23
CA ALA A 123 -0.39 0.31 14.14
C ALA A 123 -1.84 -0.24 14.08
N ARG A 124 -2.79 0.70 14.12
CA ARG A 124 -4.19 0.48 13.70
C ARG A 124 -4.49 1.32 12.47
N SER A 125 -5.29 0.78 11.57
CA SER A 125 -5.77 1.53 10.40
C SER A 125 -6.63 2.72 10.81
N GLY A 126 -6.65 3.76 9.97
CA GLY A 126 -7.43 4.96 10.15
C GLY A 126 -8.58 5.09 9.15
N ARG A 127 -9.03 6.32 9.02
CA ARG A 127 -9.99 6.76 8.02
C ARG A 127 -9.39 7.93 7.27
N PRO A 128 -9.25 7.85 5.93
CA PRO A 128 -8.81 9.00 5.14
C PRO A 128 -9.78 10.18 5.28
N SER A 129 -9.26 11.40 5.32
CA SER A 129 -10.07 12.62 5.34
C SER A 129 -10.66 12.98 3.98
N SER A 130 -10.20 12.33 2.92
CA SER A 130 -10.64 12.56 1.53
C SER A 130 -12.07 12.11 1.22
N GLY A 131 -12.75 11.46 2.16
CA GLY A 131 -14.07 10.85 1.93
C GLY A 131 -14.04 9.49 1.26
N MET A 132 -12.88 8.99 0.90
CA MET A 132 -12.72 7.61 0.44
C MET A 132 -13.10 6.60 1.53
N PRO A 133 -13.58 5.40 1.16
CA PRO A 133 -13.76 4.32 2.12
C PRO A 133 -12.51 4.09 2.97
N PRO A 134 -12.67 3.67 4.23
CA PRO A 134 -11.52 3.37 5.07
C PRO A 134 -10.65 2.28 4.46
N HIS A 135 -9.35 2.53 4.39
CA HIS A 135 -8.39 1.60 3.79
C HIS A 135 -6.98 1.80 4.35
N LEU A 136 -6.14 0.82 4.14
CA LEU A 136 -4.70 0.92 4.23
C LEU A 136 -4.14 1.13 2.82
N HIS A 137 -3.43 2.25 2.59
CA HIS A 137 -2.54 2.35 1.44
C HIS A 137 -1.23 1.64 1.79
N PHE A 138 -0.88 0.63 1.01
CA PHE A 138 0.34 -0.16 1.19
C PHE A 138 1.19 -0.18 -0.07
N SER A 139 2.48 0.13 0.05
CA SER A 139 3.42 0.07 -1.06
C SER A 139 4.81 -0.39 -0.63
N VAL A 140 5.61 -0.87 -1.57
CA VAL A 140 6.97 -1.37 -1.35
C VAL A 140 7.94 -0.76 -2.34
N ARG A 141 9.20 -0.59 -1.93
CA ARG A 141 10.33 -0.32 -2.82
C ARG A 141 11.33 -1.44 -2.69
N VAL A 142 11.58 -2.16 -3.77
CA VAL A 142 12.55 -3.25 -3.80
C VAL A 142 13.87 -2.73 -4.34
N ALA A 143 14.93 -2.87 -3.56
CA ALA A 143 16.25 -2.39 -3.93
C ALA A 143 16.95 -3.35 -4.92
N PRO A 144 17.68 -2.82 -5.94
CA PRO A 144 17.84 -1.40 -6.26
C PRO A 144 16.62 -0.83 -6.96
N TYR A 145 16.17 0.37 -6.56
CA TYR A 145 15.02 1.02 -7.18
C TYR A 145 15.41 2.34 -7.86
N ASN A 146 14.65 2.71 -8.89
CA ASN A 146 14.85 3.96 -9.64
C ASN A 146 13.70 4.92 -9.35
N ARG A 147 13.99 6.01 -8.64
CA ARG A 147 12.99 7.04 -8.30
C ARG A 147 12.53 7.89 -9.49
N PHE A 148 13.15 7.72 -10.66
CA PHE A 148 12.85 8.44 -11.90
C PHE A 148 12.08 7.59 -12.91
N ASP A 149 11.45 6.51 -12.49
CA ASP A 149 10.76 5.54 -13.34
C ASP A 149 9.28 5.89 -13.65
N GLY A 150 8.78 6.97 -13.04
CA GLY A 150 7.36 7.35 -13.06
C GLY A 150 6.50 6.62 -12.01
N TRP A 151 7.14 5.79 -11.18
CA TRP A 151 6.51 5.13 -10.04
C TRP A 151 7.09 5.57 -8.70
N GLY A 152 8.05 6.50 -8.72
CA GLY A 152 8.78 6.92 -7.52
C GLY A 152 9.63 5.80 -6.91
N GLY A 153 9.99 4.78 -7.69
CA GLY A 153 10.71 3.59 -7.26
C GLY A 153 9.84 2.53 -6.60
N PHE A 154 8.52 2.72 -6.54
CA PHE A 154 7.61 1.74 -5.94
C PHE A 154 7.31 0.59 -6.90
N SER A 155 7.40 -0.62 -6.38
CA SER A 155 7.03 -1.87 -7.05
C SER A 155 5.59 -2.26 -6.70
N ASP A 156 5.00 -3.16 -7.49
CA ASP A 156 3.73 -3.79 -7.12
C ASP A 156 3.96 -4.70 -5.90
N PRO A 157 3.27 -4.49 -4.78
CA PRO A 157 3.46 -5.33 -3.59
C PRO A 157 2.84 -6.71 -3.72
N LEU A 158 1.82 -6.91 -4.57
CA LEU A 158 1.04 -8.15 -4.63
C LEU A 158 1.87 -9.41 -4.93
N PRO A 159 2.86 -9.39 -5.86
CA PRO A 159 3.70 -10.56 -6.10
C PRO A 159 4.50 -11.05 -4.89
N TYR A 160 4.76 -10.17 -3.93
CA TYR A 160 5.58 -10.48 -2.74
C TYR A 160 4.76 -10.90 -1.53
N LEU A 161 3.46 -10.53 -1.49
CA LEU A 161 2.60 -10.75 -0.34
C LEU A 161 2.05 -12.18 -0.28
N ASN A 162 1.93 -12.70 0.95
CA ASN A 162 1.11 -13.88 1.19
C ASN A 162 -0.35 -13.59 0.83
N PRO A 163 -0.99 -14.37 -0.05
CA PRO A 163 -2.32 -14.06 -0.55
C PRO A 163 -3.46 -14.47 0.36
N SER A 164 -3.19 -15.15 1.46
CA SER A 164 -4.21 -15.87 2.25
C SER A 164 -5.38 -15.00 2.72
N ASN A 165 -5.12 -13.71 2.95
CA ASN A 165 -6.08 -12.75 3.48
C ASN A 165 -6.47 -11.67 2.47
N ILE A 166 -6.08 -11.80 1.20
CA ILE A 166 -6.35 -10.82 0.16
C ILE A 166 -7.54 -11.26 -0.67
N LEU A 167 -8.54 -10.39 -0.76
CA LEU A 167 -9.75 -10.60 -1.54
C LEU A 167 -9.68 -9.78 -2.83
N LEU A 168 -9.82 -10.46 -3.98
CA LEU A 168 -9.90 -9.82 -5.29
C LEU A 168 -11.37 -9.59 -5.66
N PRO A 169 -11.69 -8.51 -6.39
CA PRO A 169 -12.99 -8.38 -7.04
C PRO A 169 -13.29 -9.63 -7.89
N ASP A 170 -14.50 -10.16 -7.79
CA ASP A 170 -14.92 -11.28 -8.64
C ASP A 170 -15.59 -10.75 -9.91
N PRO A 171 -14.95 -10.86 -11.09
CA PRO A 171 -15.49 -10.34 -12.34
C PRO A 171 -16.75 -11.05 -12.80
N ASN A 172 -17.07 -12.24 -12.25
CA ASN A 172 -18.26 -13.00 -12.60
C ASN A 172 -19.49 -12.62 -11.75
N ASN A 173 -19.36 -11.65 -10.86
CA ASN A 173 -20.44 -11.20 -10.02
C ASN A 173 -20.97 -9.83 -10.46
N GLU A 174 -21.75 -9.82 -11.56
CA GLU A 174 -22.42 -8.64 -12.12
C GLU A 174 -23.72 -8.28 -11.40
N GLU A 175 -23.81 -8.37 -10.09
CA GLU A 175 -24.90 -7.72 -9.38
C GLU A 175 -24.55 -6.23 -9.25
N GLY A 176 -25.22 -5.43 -10.09
CA GLY A 176 -25.05 -4.02 -10.33
C GLY A 176 -25.04 -3.15 -9.07
N GLU A 177 -23.91 -3.06 -8.41
CA GLU A 177 -23.61 -1.95 -7.54
C GLU A 177 -22.63 -1.03 -8.29
N GLU A 178 -23.00 0.25 -8.37
CA GLU A 178 -22.11 1.30 -8.85
C GLU A 178 -20.74 1.12 -8.23
N GLU A 179 -19.71 1.06 -9.07
CA GLU A 179 -18.34 1.14 -8.57
C GLU A 179 -18.27 2.33 -7.62
N PRO A 180 -17.76 2.15 -6.39
CA PRO A 180 -17.56 3.28 -5.53
C PRO A 180 -16.72 4.30 -6.29
N THR A 181 -17.30 5.45 -6.60
CA THR A 181 -16.60 6.54 -7.28
C THR A 181 -15.53 7.04 -6.31
N PHE A 182 -14.37 6.44 -6.39
CA PHE A 182 -13.21 6.88 -5.63
C PHE A 182 -12.71 8.18 -6.25
N ALA A 183 -12.98 9.28 -5.57
CA ALA A 183 -12.19 10.47 -5.81
C ALA A 183 -10.73 10.08 -5.48
N PRO A 184 -9.84 10.06 -6.47
CA PRO A 184 -8.47 9.63 -6.22
C PRO A 184 -7.84 10.51 -5.15
N HIS A 185 -7.09 9.89 -4.27
CA HIS A 185 -6.50 10.55 -3.12
C HIS A 185 -5.49 11.62 -3.57
N PRO A 186 -5.56 12.87 -3.08
CA PRO A 186 -4.50 13.83 -3.29
C PRO A 186 -3.26 13.34 -2.54
N MET A 187 -2.27 12.88 -3.31
CA MET A 187 -0.99 12.47 -2.75
C MET A 187 -0.19 13.69 -2.32
N ALA A 188 0.39 13.61 -1.20
CA ALA A 188 1.17 14.64 -0.64
C ALA A 188 2.53 14.78 -1.33
N VAL A 189 2.73 15.98 -1.77
CA VAL A 189 3.66 16.30 -2.83
C VAL A 189 5.04 16.68 -2.31
N GLU A 190 5.15 17.16 -1.07
CA GLU A 190 6.41 17.79 -0.65
C GLU A 190 7.42 16.87 0.04
N ARG A 191 6.98 15.96 0.89
CA ARG A 191 7.91 15.12 1.67
C ARG A 191 8.44 13.90 0.94
N LEU A 192 7.70 13.42 -0.07
CA LEU A 192 8.19 12.34 -0.95
C LEU A 192 8.88 12.88 -2.19
N GLY A 193 9.09 14.20 -2.30
CA GLY A 193 9.58 14.85 -3.49
C GLY A 193 8.52 14.94 -4.61
N LEU A 194 7.25 14.76 -4.26
CA LEU A 194 6.13 14.92 -5.16
C LEU A 194 5.70 16.39 -5.17
N ARG A 195 5.50 16.98 -6.36
CA ARG A 195 4.96 18.34 -6.52
C ARG A 195 3.75 18.28 -7.44
N ARG A 196 2.76 19.09 -7.15
CA ARG A 196 1.71 19.40 -8.12
C ARG A 196 2.28 20.31 -9.19
N PRO A 197 1.84 20.15 -10.45
CA PRO A 197 2.22 21.08 -11.52
C PRO A 197 1.73 22.50 -11.27
#